data_94e8791d475a6c68a26e2ef538db5919
#
_entry.id   94e8791d475a6c68a26e2ef538db5919
#
_cell.length_a   1.000
_cell.length_b   1.000
_cell.length_c   1.000
_cell.angle_alpha   90.00
_cell.angle_beta   90.00
_cell.angle_gamma   90.00
#
_symmetry.space_group_name_H-M   'P 1'
#
loop_
_entity.id
_entity.type
_entity.pdbx_description
1 polymer ?
#
loop_
_entity_poly.entity_id
_entity_poly.type
_entity_poly.pdbx_seq_one_letter_code
_entity_poly.pdbx_strand_id
1 'polypeptide(L)'
;IDLDVAVFVLNEGEQTAFKVIKRKSDDSSTTLHIDLNEKFTSFADLHRDLDFWHEPTNGIVYLCSHQGNPSKRFKSIEMPIRRHGFYANDDVIIDNFCIKYVGSHGIGSGTTQSLVVRNCELGWIGGSIQFYGDRQPTRYGNGIEIYGGCGRYVIDHCYVYQCYDAGITHQISAVGNEDVLMQDVTYSNNLIEDCVYAIEYFVGKAENGANRRMQNVLFTGNILRRAGYGFGNQRPDKMTPALIKSWGHYNRASNFRIVGNVFDRSKPHSLHISADNPEWLPKLQNNTHILLKGTDALLGSPEKTYTVDENYGNLIRRLFDEEGGRYIFVEEDDVP
;
A
#
# COMPACT_ATOMS: atom_id res chain seq x y z
N ILE A 1 -1.14 -0.99 -22.59
CA ILE A 1 -2.45 -0.32 -22.53
C ILE A 1 -2.18 1.16 -22.43
N ASP A 2 -2.36 1.87 -23.56
CA ASP A 2 -2.26 3.34 -23.62
C ASP A 2 -3.48 3.95 -22.91
N LEU A 3 -3.31 4.36 -21.67
CA LEU A 3 -4.36 5.06 -20.95
C LEU A 3 -3.85 6.43 -20.52
N ASP A 4 -4.22 7.46 -21.29
CA ASP A 4 -4.20 8.83 -20.81
C ASP A 4 -5.41 9.00 -19.87
N VAL A 5 -5.27 8.62 -18.61
CA VAL A 5 -6.33 8.73 -17.61
C VAL A 5 -5.99 9.83 -16.64
N ALA A 6 -6.89 10.78 -16.47
CA ALA A 6 -6.85 11.75 -15.39
C ALA A 6 -7.67 11.22 -14.21
N VAL A 7 -7.04 11.11 -13.05
CA VAL A 7 -7.70 10.68 -11.81
C VAL A 7 -7.72 11.84 -10.83
N PHE A 8 -8.90 12.23 -10.40
CA PHE A 8 -9.11 13.30 -9.43
C PHE A 8 -9.87 12.75 -8.23
N VAL A 9 -9.23 12.67 -7.08
CA VAL A 9 -9.90 12.21 -5.86
C VAL A 9 -10.64 13.37 -5.22
N LEU A 10 -11.96 13.24 -5.14
CA LEU A 10 -12.82 14.25 -4.59
C LEU A 10 -12.88 14.17 -3.06
N ASN A 11 -12.53 15.27 -2.41
CA ASN A 11 -12.74 15.48 -0.99
C ASN A 11 -13.46 16.80 -0.79
N GLU A 12 -14.40 16.84 0.12
CA GLU A 12 -15.15 18.05 0.45
C GLU A 12 -14.20 19.17 0.90
N GLY A 13 -14.18 20.27 0.14
CA GLY A 13 -13.43 21.47 0.47
C GLY A 13 -11.91 21.35 0.46
N GLU A 14 -11.35 20.24 -0.04
CA GLU A 14 -9.92 20.04 -0.16
C GLU A 14 -9.52 19.50 -1.51
N GLN A 15 -8.42 20.03 -2.00
CA GLN A 15 -7.79 19.48 -3.17
C GLN A 15 -6.92 18.28 -2.77
N THR A 16 -7.24 17.15 -3.36
CA THR A 16 -6.30 16.06 -3.51
C THR A 16 -6.17 15.75 -4.98
N ALA A 17 -5.26 16.41 -5.58
CA ALA A 17 -4.99 16.18 -6.98
C ALA A 17 -4.22 14.88 -7.15
N PHE A 18 -4.82 13.97 -7.86
CA PHE A 18 -4.09 12.90 -8.48
C PHE A 18 -3.96 13.18 -9.96
N LYS A 19 -2.89 12.95 -10.34
CA LYS A 19 -2.29 13.03 -11.60
C LYS A 19 -2.89 12.32 -12.73
N VAL A 20 -2.67 12.99 -13.84
CA VAL A 20 -2.59 12.40 -15.16
C VAL A 20 -1.37 11.51 -15.20
N ILE A 21 -1.56 10.24 -15.42
CA ILE A 21 -0.52 9.34 -15.85
C ILE A 21 -0.66 9.17 -17.33
N LYS A 22 0.29 9.72 -18.04
CA LYS A 22 0.44 9.52 -19.47
C LYS A 22 1.44 8.38 -19.67
N ARG A 23 0.99 7.20 -20.05
CA ARG A 23 1.85 6.20 -20.67
C ARG A 23 1.79 6.41 -22.18
N LYS A 24 2.85 6.88 -22.74
CA LYS A 24 3.12 6.72 -24.17
C LYS A 24 3.74 5.35 -24.37
N SER A 25 3.48 4.73 -25.52
CA SER A 25 4.00 3.41 -25.90
C SER A 25 5.52 3.29 -25.93
N ASP A 26 6.23 4.40 -25.80
CA ASP A 26 7.67 4.53 -26.01
C ASP A 26 8.36 5.49 -25.05
N ASP A 27 7.67 5.94 -23.99
CA ASP A 27 8.27 6.88 -23.05
C ASP A 27 7.80 6.62 -21.62
N SER A 28 8.75 6.73 -20.69
CA SER A 28 8.53 6.59 -19.27
C SER A 28 7.40 7.50 -18.78
N SER A 29 6.60 7.01 -17.87
CA SER A 29 5.49 7.70 -17.21
C SER A 29 5.89 9.12 -16.79
N THR A 30 5.39 10.13 -17.47
CA THR A 30 5.53 11.52 -17.02
C THR A 30 4.53 11.72 -15.88
N THR A 31 5.04 11.69 -14.67
CA THR A 31 4.26 12.03 -13.50
C THR A 31 4.28 13.52 -13.28
N LEU A 32 3.15 14.22 -13.45
CA LEU A 32 3.02 15.63 -13.07
C LEU A 32 2.97 15.74 -11.54
N HIS A 33 3.84 16.53 -10.94
CA HIS A 33 3.77 16.82 -9.51
C HIS A 33 2.67 17.84 -9.25
N ILE A 34 1.73 17.50 -8.38
CA ILE A 34 0.81 18.45 -7.81
C ILE A 34 1.12 18.51 -6.31
N ASP A 35 1.25 19.71 -5.80
CA ASP A 35 1.46 19.92 -4.37
C ASP A 35 0.19 19.54 -3.61
N LEU A 36 0.25 18.41 -2.92
CA LEU A 36 -0.88 17.87 -2.15
C LEU A 36 -1.21 18.69 -0.89
N ASN A 37 -0.38 19.68 -0.57
CA ASN A 37 -0.59 20.55 0.59
C ASN A 37 -1.38 21.83 0.26
N GLU A 38 -1.64 22.09 -1.00
CA GLU A 38 -2.39 23.28 -1.38
C GLU A 38 -3.89 23.06 -1.16
N LYS A 39 -4.49 23.94 -0.38
CA LYS A 39 -5.92 23.96 -0.12
C LYS A 39 -6.56 25.03 -0.97
N PHE A 40 -7.56 24.65 -1.76
CA PHE A 40 -8.41 25.59 -2.45
C PHE A 40 -9.72 25.80 -1.68
N THR A 41 -10.21 27.01 -1.62
CA THR A 41 -11.47 27.38 -0.99
C THR A 41 -12.56 27.68 -1.99
N SER A 42 -12.18 27.89 -3.25
CA SER A 42 -13.08 28.14 -4.36
C SER A 42 -12.42 27.82 -5.70
N PHE A 43 -13.19 27.75 -6.77
CA PHE A 43 -12.66 27.60 -8.11
C PHE A 43 -11.79 28.82 -8.56
N ALA A 44 -11.92 29.96 -7.91
CA ALA A 44 -11.10 31.15 -8.21
C ALA A 44 -9.63 30.98 -7.79
N ASP A 45 -9.32 30.03 -6.93
CA ASP A 45 -7.98 29.74 -6.45
C ASP A 45 -7.20 28.85 -7.44
N LEU A 46 -7.87 28.27 -8.43
CA LEU A 46 -7.27 27.36 -9.40
C LEU A 46 -6.43 28.13 -10.41
N HIS A 47 -5.13 27.90 -10.43
CA HIS A 47 -4.21 28.66 -11.26
C HIS A 47 -3.18 27.85 -12.04
N ARG A 48 -2.99 26.57 -11.71
CA ARG A 48 -2.10 25.65 -12.45
C ARG A 48 -2.91 24.72 -13.34
N ASP A 49 -2.28 24.25 -14.39
CA ASP A 49 -2.91 23.24 -15.25
C ASP A 49 -3.22 21.97 -14.46
N LEU A 50 -4.47 21.53 -14.51
CA LEU A 50 -5.06 20.42 -13.80
C LEU A 50 -5.27 20.64 -12.29
N ASP A 51 -5.17 21.86 -11.80
CA ASP A 51 -5.76 22.18 -10.50
C ASP A 51 -7.26 21.92 -10.55
N PHE A 52 -7.81 21.33 -9.51
CA PHE A 52 -9.24 21.07 -9.43
C PHE A 52 -9.79 21.34 -8.02
N TRP A 53 -11.07 21.62 -7.97
CA TRP A 53 -11.79 21.80 -6.73
C TRP A 53 -13.20 21.25 -6.84
N HIS A 54 -13.63 20.51 -5.83
CA HIS A 54 -14.97 20.00 -5.71
C HIS A 54 -15.78 20.91 -4.81
N GLU A 55 -16.75 21.63 -5.37
CA GLU A 55 -17.67 22.51 -4.63
C GLU A 55 -18.67 21.68 -3.82
N PRO A 56 -18.59 21.67 -2.48
CA PRO A 56 -19.41 20.79 -1.65
C PRO A 56 -20.91 21.19 -1.66
N THR A 57 -21.23 22.45 -1.97
CA THR A 57 -22.61 22.94 -1.90
C THR A 57 -23.46 22.53 -3.10
N ASN A 58 -22.88 22.31 -4.26
CA ASN A 58 -23.59 21.97 -5.49
C ASN A 58 -23.06 20.70 -6.18
N GLY A 59 -22.00 20.11 -5.65
CA GLY A 59 -21.39 18.90 -6.21
C GLY A 59 -20.66 19.09 -7.55
N ILE A 60 -20.37 20.35 -7.94
CA ILE A 60 -19.68 20.64 -9.19
C ILE A 60 -18.16 20.51 -9.00
N VAL A 61 -17.50 19.81 -9.92
CA VAL A 61 -16.03 19.77 -9.99
C VAL A 61 -15.55 20.79 -11.01
N TYR A 62 -14.72 21.71 -10.56
CA TYR A 62 -14.04 22.70 -11.40
C TYR A 62 -12.63 22.21 -11.69
N LEU A 63 -12.23 22.26 -12.94
CA LEU A 63 -10.92 21.83 -13.41
C LEU A 63 -10.27 22.96 -14.22
N CYS A 64 -9.07 23.39 -13.81
CA CYS A 64 -8.26 24.33 -14.56
C CYS A 64 -7.53 23.58 -15.69
N SER A 65 -7.75 23.97 -16.94
CA SER A 65 -7.14 23.28 -18.09
C SER A 65 -6.54 24.29 -19.08
N HIS A 66 -5.26 24.60 -18.90
CA HIS A 66 -4.54 25.55 -19.74
C HIS A 66 -4.22 25.02 -21.15
N GLN A 67 -4.22 23.70 -21.34
CA GLN A 67 -3.87 23.07 -22.61
C GLN A 67 -5.11 22.70 -23.43
N GLY A 68 -6.23 23.38 -23.19
CA GLY A 68 -7.47 23.20 -23.93
C GLY A 68 -8.49 22.32 -23.22
N ASN A 69 -9.51 21.91 -23.97
CA ASN A 69 -10.64 21.15 -23.42
C ASN A 69 -10.20 19.77 -22.90
N PRO A 70 -10.44 19.43 -21.61
CA PRO A 70 -10.04 18.16 -21.04
C PRO A 70 -10.53 16.92 -21.82
N SER A 71 -11.71 16.98 -22.42
CA SER A 71 -12.25 15.86 -23.21
C SER A 71 -11.47 15.58 -24.52
N LYS A 72 -10.62 16.51 -24.95
CA LYS A 72 -9.71 16.33 -26.07
C LYS A 72 -8.29 15.95 -25.65
N ARG A 73 -7.99 16.13 -24.38
CA ARG A 73 -6.66 15.81 -23.80
C ARG A 73 -6.61 14.39 -23.26
N PHE A 74 -7.71 13.89 -22.71
CA PHE A 74 -7.77 12.61 -22.02
C PHE A 74 -8.82 11.72 -22.67
N LYS A 75 -8.53 10.43 -22.73
CA LYS A 75 -9.49 9.40 -23.15
C LYS A 75 -10.55 9.16 -22.09
N SER A 76 -10.18 9.34 -20.82
CA SER A 76 -11.04 9.17 -19.67
C SER A 76 -10.65 10.16 -18.56
N ILE A 77 -11.63 10.62 -17.80
CA ILE A 77 -11.46 11.38 -16.58
C ILE A 77 -12.19 10.63 -15.47
N GLU A 78 -11.45 10.12 -14.51
CA GLU A 78 -11.99 9.33 -13.41
C GLU A 78 -12.01 10.16 -12.12
N MET A 79 -13.11 10.11 -11.39
CA MET A 79 -13.32 10.88 -10.17
C MET A 79 -13.72 9.94 -9.02
N PRO A 80 -12.75 9.29 -8.37
CA PRO A 80 -13.03 8.45 -7.22
C PRO A 80 -13.63 9.27 -6.07
N ILE A 81 -14.67 8.74 -5.49
CA ILE A 81 -15.33 9.30 -4.31
C ILE A 81 -14.93 8.52 -3.05
N ARG A 82 -15.14 9.11 -1.87
CA ARG A 82 -14.85 8.48 -0.57
C ARG A 82 -15.82 7.31 -0.29
N ARG A 83 -15.61 6.19 -0.97
CA ARG A 83 -16.33 4.92 -0.79
C ARG A 83 -15.35 3.77 -0.94
N HIS A 84 -15.61 2.67 -0.23
CA HIS A 84 -14.94 1.39 -0.49
C HIS A 84 -15.53 0.75 -1.76
N GLY A 85 -14.72 -0.04 -2.47
CA GLY A 85 -15.23 -0.88 -3.54
C GLY A 85 -16.15 -1.96 -2.96
N PHE A 86 -15.67 -2.66 -1.93
CA PHE A 86 -16.46 -3.55 -1.07
C PHE A 86 -16.13 -3.25 0.39
N TYR A 87 -17.13 -3.34 1.25
CA TYR A 87 -16.92 -3.47 2.68
C TYR A 87 -17.43 -4.85 3.09
N ALA A 88 -16.48 -5.74 3.39
CA ALA A 88 -16.78 -7.12 3.72
C ALA A 88 -17.12 -7.24 5.22
N ASN A 89 -18.22 -7.92 5.49
CA ASN A 89 -18.54 -8.37 6.83
C ASN A 89 -18.12 -9.84 7.00
N ASP A 90 -18.87 -10.65 7.73
CA ASP A 90 -18.50 -12.04 8.01
C ASP A 90 -18.66 -12.97 6.79
N ASP A 91 -17.77 -13.95 6.69
CA ASP A 91 -17.82 -15.08 5.75
C ASP A 91 -18.00 -14.69 4.27
N VAL A 92 -17.16 -13.77 3.79
CA VAL A 92 -17.23 -13.24 2.43
C VAL A 92 -16.16 -13.85 1.53
N ILE A 93 -16.56 -14.25 0.32
CA ILE A 93 -15.66 -14.60 -0.78
C ILE A 93 -15.87 -13.58 -1.91
N ILE A 94 -14.81 -12.89 -2.32
CA ILE A 94 -14.78 -11.98 -3.47
C ILE A 94 -13.89 -12.62 -4.52
N ASP A 95 -14.46 -12.99 -5.65
CA ASP A 95 -13.81 -13.79 -6.68
C ASP A 95 -14.05 -13.20 -8.06
N ASN A 96 -12.97 -12.99 -8.82
CA ASN A 96 -13.00 -12.56 -10.22
C ASN A 96 -13.62 -11.16 -10.44
N PHE A 97 -13.28 -10.19 -9.59
CA PHE A 97 -13.67 -8.78 -9.75
C PHE A 97 -12.52 -7.91 -10.24
N CYS A 98 -12.86 -6.90 -11.03
CA CYS A 98 -11.99 -5.78 -11.37
C CYS A 98 -12.49 -4.53 -10.65
N ILE A 99 -11.69 -4.00 -9.70
CA ILE A 99 -12.03 -2.88 -8.82
C ILE A 99 -11.03 -1.75 -9.07
N LYS A 100 -11.49 -0.64 -9.64
CA LYS A 100 -10.62 0.49 -9.99
C LYS A 100 -11.24 1.82 -9.59
N TYR A 101 -10.37 2.83 -9.40
CA TYR A 101 -10.78 4.22 -9.15
C TYR A 101 -11.66 4.36 -7.91
N VAL A 102 -11.23 3.77 -6.82
CA VAL A 102 -11.93 3.79 -5.53
C VAL A 102 -11.21 4.77 -4.59
N GLY A 103 -11.92 5.74 -4.05
CA GLY A 103 -11.30 6.79 -3.21
C GLY A 103 -10.97 6.35 -1.78
N SER A 104 -11.60 5.28 -1.27
CA SER A 104 -11.26 4.68 0.03
C SER A 104 -10.44 3.40 -0.14
N HIS A 105 -10.66 2.35 0.64
CA HIS A 105 -10.03 1.05 0.39
C HIS A 105 -10.72 0.31 -0.76
N GLY A 106 -9.99 -0.46 -1.53
CA GLY A 106 -10.59 -1.30 -2.58
C GLY A 106 -11.55 -2.32 -1.97
N ILE A 107 -11.06 -3.13 -1.06
CA ILE A 107 -11.83 -4.04 -0.22
C ILE A 107 -11.41 -3.77 1.23
N GLY A 108 -12.35 -3.34 2.06
CA GLY A 108 -12.14 -3.11 3.49
C GLY A 108 -12.96 -4.06 4.35
N SER A 109 -12.45 -4.42 5.51
CA SER A 109 -13.17 -5.19 6.51
C SER A 109 -12.71 -4.79 7.92
N GLY A 110 -13.63 -4.84 8.87
CA GLY A 110 -13.31 -4.86 10.29
C GLY A 110 -13.00 -6.28 10.78
N THR A 111 -13.32 -6.57 12.03
CA THR A 111 -13.25 -7.95 12.55
C THR A 111 -14.21 -8.84 11.76
N THR A 112 -13.71 -10.00 11.29
CA THR A 112 -14.49 -10.95 10.48
C THR A 112 -14.07 -12.39 10.80
N GLN A 113 -14.99 -13.35 10.60
CA GLN A 113 -14.63 -14.76 10.73
C GLN A 113 -13.81 -15.24 9.53
N SER A 114 -14.21 -14.86 8.30
CA SER A 114 -13.48 -15.25 7.10
C SER A 114 -13.64 -14.22 5.98
N LEU A 115 -12.52 -13.83 5.37
CA LEU A 115 -12.50 -13.09 4.12
C LEU A 115 -11.55 -13.79 3.15
N VAL A 116 -12.08 -14.15 1.98
CA VAL A 116 -11.30 -14.72 0.87
C VAL A 116 -11.43 -13.79 -0.33
N VAL A 117 -10.31 -13.29 -0.83
CA VAL A 117 -10.24 -12.50 -2.07
C VAL A 117 -9.36 -13.23 -3.04
N ARG A 118 -9.86 -13.52 -4.24
CA ARG A 118 -9.07 -14.25 -5.23
C ARG A 118 -9.41 -13.87 -6.67
N ASN A 119 -8.43 -14.06 -7.57
CA ASN A 119 -8.57 -13.81 -9.00
C ASN A 119 -9.06 -12.37 -9.29
N CYS A 120 -8.72 -11.40 -8.45
CA CYS A 120 -9.18 -10.03 -8.56
C CYS A 120 -8.09 -9.10 -9.10
N GLU A 121 -8.50 -8.06 -9.81
CA GLU A 121 -7.66 -6.94 -10.20
C GLU A 121 -8.09 -5.69 -9.42
N LEU A 122 -7.14 -5.07 -8.69
CA LEU A 122 -7.38 -3.84 -7.95
C LEU A 122 -6.35 -2.78 -8.36
N GLY A 123 -6.84 -1.59 -8.76
CA GLY A 123 -5.94 -0.52 -9.19
C GLY A 123 -6.49 0.87 -8.98
N TRP A 124 -5.59 1.85 -8.75
CA TRP A 124 -5.95 3.24 -8.52
C TRP A 124 -6.85 3.41 -7.30
N ILE A 125 -6.37 2.90 -6.17
CA ILE A 125 -7.13 2.82 -4.93
C ILE A 125 -6.65 3.88 -3.94
N GLY A 126 -7.60 4.60 -3.33
CA GLY A 126 -7.35 5.45 -2.18
C GLY A 126 -7.20 6.92 -2.51
N GLY A 127 -6.70 7.66 -1.52
CA GLY A 127 -6.44 9.09 -1.56
C GLY A 127 -7.49 9.97 -0.90
N SER A 128 -8.71 9.49 -0.67
CA SER A 128 -9.72 10.24 0.09
C SER A 128 -9.32 10.38 1.55
N ILE A 129 -9.67 11.51 2.15
CA ILE A 129 -9.40 11.76 3.57
C ILE A 129 -10.20 10.79 4.44
N GLN A 130 -9.52 10.11 5.34
CA GLN A 130 -10.12 9.26 6.36
C GLN A 130 -10.52 10.08 7.59
N PHE A 131 -9.56 10.79 8.13
CA PHE A 131 -9.75 11.72 9.23
C PHE A 131 -8.63 12.79 9.24
N TYR A 132 -8.88 13.87 9.94
CA TYR A 132 -7.90 14.93 10.16
C TYR A 132 -7.11 14.64 11.44
N GLY A 133 -5.80 14.42 11.30
CA GLY A 133 -4.86 14.38 12.41
C GLY A 133 -4.34 15.77 12.77
N ASP A 134 -3.54 15.84 13.84
CA ASP A 134 -3.02 17.12 14.37
C ASP A 134 -2.13 17.88 13.38
N ARG A 135 -1.47 17.19 12.46
CA ARG A 135 -0.49 17.77 11.53
C ARG A 135 -0.96 17.74 10.07
N GLN A 136 -1.64 16.70 9.70
CA GLN A 136 -2.08 16.49 8.32
C GLN A 136 -3.19 15.44 8.27
N PRO A 137 -4.01 15.43 7.22
CA PRO A 137 -5.03 14.42 7.07
C PRO A 137 -4.43 13.03 6.85
N THR A 138 -4.99 12.03 7.53
CA THR A 138 -4.79 10.63 7.20
C THR A 138 -5.74 10.24 6.07
N ARG A 139 -5.24 9.49 5.11
CA ARG A 139 -6.00 9.12 3.91
C ARG A 139 -6.17 7.62 3.80
N TYR A 140 -7.28 7.22 3.22
CA TYR A 140 -7.48 5.84 2.78
C TYR A 140 -6.53 5.48 1.64
N GLY A 141 -6.19 4.19 1.52
CA GLY A 141 -5.32 3.83 0.41
C GLY A 141 -5.02 2.36 0.23
N ASN A 142 -5.53 1.49 1.09
CA ASN A 142 -5.22 0.07 0.98
C ASN A 142 -6.04 -0.61 -0.12
N GLY A 143 -5.38 -1.43 -0.92
CA GLY A 143 -6.06 -2.23 -1.93
C GLY A 143 -7.02 -3.22 -1.26
N ILE A 144 -6.50 -4.07 -0.37
CA ILE A 144 -7.28 -5.05 0.39
C ILE A 144 -6.87 -4.97 1.86
N GLU A 145 -7.83 -4.79 2.76
CA GLU A 145 -7.57 -4.57 4.19
C GLU A 145 -8.49 -5.37 5.10
N ILE A 146 -7.91 -5.92 6.18
CA ILE A 146 -8.62 -6.20 7.42
C ILE A 146 -8.05 -5.31 8.53
N TYR A 147 -8.92 -4.61 9.24
CA TYR A 147 -8.60 -3.83 10.43
C TYR A 147 -9.33 -4.40 11.64
N GLY A 148 -8.71 -5.39 12.30
CA GLY A 148 -9.32 -6.10 13.41
C GLY A 148 -8.85 -7.55 13.51
N GLY A 149 -9.66 -8.43 14.12
CA GLY A 149 -9.40 -9.86 14.20
C GLY A 149 -9.98 -10.65 13.03
N CYS A 150 -9.44 -11.83 12.76
CA CYS A 150 -10.06 -12.78 11.83
C CYS A 150 -9.73 -14.23 12.21
N GLY A 151 -10.61 -15.15 11.83
CA GLY A 151 -10.36 -16.58 11.87
C GLY A 151 -9.64 -17.08 10.63
N ARG A 152 -9.90 -16.45 9.46
CA ARG A 152 -9.27 -16.80 8.19
C ARG A 152 -9.23 -15.60 7.24
N TYR A 153 -8.05 -15.27 6.71
CA TYR A 153 -7.87 -14.22 5.72
C TYR A 153 -6.98 -14.72 4.58
N VAL A 154 -7.55 -14.84 3.39
CA VAL A 154 -6.85 -15.38 2.23
C VAL A 154 -6.93 -14.40 1.06
N ILE A 155 -5.78 -14.03 0.50
CA ILE A 155 -5.68 -13.28 -0.75
C ILE A 155 -4.83 -14.08 -1.71
N ASP A 156 -5.42 -14.50 -2.83
CA ASP A 156 -4.79 -15.45 -3.75
C ASP A 156 -5.01 -15.07 -5.21
N HIS A 157 -3.97 -15.17 -6.04
CA HIS A 157 -4.00 -14.86 -7.48
C HIS A 157 -4.59 -13.47 -7.81
N CYS A 158 -4.29 -12.46 -7.00
CA CYS A 158 -4.73 -11.09 -7.25
C CYS A 158 -3.62 -10.25 -7.90
N TYR A 159 -4.02 -9.32 -8.75
CA TYR A 159 -3.18 -8.24 -9.26
C TYR A 159 -3.58 -6.93 -8.59
N VAL A 160 -2.67 -6.37 -7.77
CA VAL A 160 -2.92 -5.15 -6.99
C VAL A 160 -1.86 -4.11 -7.33
N TYR A 161 -2.28 -2.93 -7.75
CA TYR A 161 -1.33 -1.91 -8.18
C TYR A 161 -1.86 -0.50 -7.95
N GLN A 162 -0.95 0.47 -7.92
CA GLN A 162 -1.28 1.88 -7.76
C GLN A 162 -2.23 2.11 -6.58
N CYS A 163 -1.86 1.63 -5.39
CA CYS A 163 -2.56 1.95 -4.16
C CYS A 163 -1.88 3.15 -3.47
N TYR A 164 -2.71 4.04 -2.93
CA TYR A 164 -2.21 5.24 -2.23
C TYR A 164 -1.44 4.88 -0.96
N ASP A 165 -1.68 3.71 -0.41
CA ASP A 165 -1.02 3.16 0.77
C ASP A 165 -0.55 1.73 0.49
N ALA A 166 -0.98 0.73 1.23
CA ALA A 166 -0.60 -0.64 1.01
C ALA A 166 -1.40 -1.32 -0.11
N GLY A 167 -0.76 -2.22 -0.86
CA GLY A 167 -1.48 -3.12 -1.77
C GLY A 167 -2.38 -4.07 -0.98
N ILE A 168 -1.80 -4.77 -0.02
CA ILE A 168 -2.51 -5.71 0.87
C ILE A 168 -2.08 -5.44 2.31
N THR A 169 -3.03 -5.44 3.26
CA THR A 169 -2.70 -5.24 4.66
C THR A 169 -3.60 -6.02 5.62
N HIS A 170 -3.06 -6.28 6.81
CA HIS A 170 -3.80 -6.73 7.99
C HIS A 170 -3.29 -6.03 9.23
N GLN A 171 -4.22 -5.48 10.00
CA GLN A 171 -3.88 -4.57 11.09
C GLN A 171 -4.71 -4.85 12.33
N ILE A 172 -4.05 -4.85 13.50
CA ILE A 172 -4.70 -4.86 14.81
C ILE A 172 -4.32 -3.57 15.54
N SER A 173 -5.30 -2.70 15.76
CA SER A 173 -5.09 -1.42 16.46
C SER A 173 -4.53 -1.61 17.87
N ALA A 174 -3.75 -0.63 18.35
CA ALA A 174 -3.39 -0.51 19.76
C ALA A 174 -4.56 -0.01 20.62
N VAL A 175 -5.54 0.66 20.01
CA VAL A 175 -6.72 1.21 20.70
C VAL A 175 -7.69 0.12 21.06
N GLY A 176 -8.34 0.25 22.22
CA GLY A 176 -9.32 -0.71 22.77
C GLY A 176 -8.73 -1.61 23.86
N ASN A 177 -9.57 -2.31 24.55
CA ASN A 177 -9.26 -3.07 25.75
C ASN A 177 -9.48 -4.59 25.60
N GLU A 178 -9.73 -5.04 24.37
CA GLU A 178 -10.12 -6.41 24.08
C GLU A 178 -8.94 -7.23 23.53
N ASP A 179 -8.97 -8.51 23.81
CA ASP A 179 -8.12 -9.50 23.14
C ASP A 179 -8.50 -9.57 21.68
N VAL A 180 -7.49 -9.55 20.77
CA VAL A 180 -7.70 -9.66 19.34
C VAL A 180 -6.76 -10.71 18.76
N LEU A 181 -7.32 -11.67 18.07
CA LEU A 181 -6.57 -12.67 17.32
C LEU A 181 -6.83 -12.49 15.82
N MET A 182 -5.76 -12.41 15.05
CA MET A 182 -5.77 -12.55 13.62
C MET A 182 -5.11 -13.87 13.26
N GLN A 183 -5.91 -14.78 12.71
CA GLN A 183 -5.49 -16.16 12.51
C GLN A 183 -5.62 -16.58 11.04
N ASP A 184 -4.77 -17.53 10.63
CA ASP A 184 -4.78 -18.18 9.32
C ASP A 184 -4.77 -17.15 8.16
N VAL A 185 -3.78 -16.24 8.19
CA VAL A 185 -3.56 -15.24 7.16
C VAL A 185 -2.68 -15.81 6.06
N THR A 186 -3.18 -15.86 4.83
CA THR A 186 -2.43 -16.36 3.67
C THR A 186 -2.50 -15.38 2.51
N TYR A 187 -1.33 -14.91 2.04
CA TYR A 187 -1.17 -14.15 0.80
C TYR A 187 -0.38 -15.00 -0.18
N SER A 188 -1.02 -15.46 -1.25
CA SER A 188 -0.41 -16.41 -2.18
C SER A 188 -0.57 -15.99 -3.64
N ASN A 189 0.50 -16.16 -4.42
CA ASN A 189 0.51 -16.01 -5.88
C ASN A 189 0.01 -14.65 -6.38
N ASN A 190 0.17 -13.58 -5.60
CA ASN A 190 -0.26 -12.24 -5.97
C ASN A 190 0.87 -11.49 -6.70
N LEU A 191 0.51 -10.63 -7.64
CA LEU A 191 1.36 -9.57 -8.16
C LEU A 191 0.95 -8.25 -7.52
N ILE A 192 1.88 -7.63 -6.77
CA ILE A 192 1.62 -6.34 -6.10
C ILE A 192 2.71 -5.36 -6.51
N GLU A 193 2.32 -4.22 -7.09
CA GLU A 193 3.28 -3.27 -7.62
C GLU A 193 2.82 -1.81 -7.51
N ASP A 194 3.80 -0.89 -7.52
CA ASP A 194 3.55 0.55 -7.56
C ASP A 194 2.62 1.06 -6.45
N CYS A 195 2.70 0.46 -5.28
CA CYS A 195 2.05 0.91 -4.05
C CYS A 195 3.09 1.60 -3.14
N VAL A 196 2.67 2.29 -2.08
CA VAL A 196 3.63 2.77 -1.08
C VAL A 196 4.24 1.58 -0.36
N TYR A 197 3.42 0.64 0.08
CA TYR A 197 3.84 -0.67 0.58
C TYR A 197 3.20 -1.75 -0.28
N ALA A 198 3.94 -2.80 -0.65
CA ALA A 198 3.29 -3.90 -1.32
C ALA A 198 2.45 -4.71 -0.33
N ILE A 199 3.05 -5.16 0.77
CA ILE A 199 2.36 -5.77 1.91
C ILE A 199 2.66 -4.96 3.17
N GLU A 200 1.64 -4.69 3.96
CA GLU A 200 1.75 -4.06 5.25
C GLU A 200 1.14 -4.95 6.33
N TYR A 201 1.71 -4.92 7.53
CA TYR A 201 1.09 -5.54 8.70
C TYR A 201 1.36 -4.75 9.97
N PHE A 202 0.43 -4.87 10.92
CA PHE A 202 0.54 -4.16 12.18
C PHE A 202 -0.19 -4.92 13.30
N VAL A 203 0.50 -5.09 14.42
CA VAL A 203 -0.13 -5.51 15.69
C VAL A 203 0.27 -4.51 16.76
N GLY A 204 -0.69 -3.69 17.19
CA GLY A 204 -0.49 -2.71 18.24
C GLY A 204 -0.55 -3.34 19.63
N LYS A 205 0.31 -2.87 20.54
CA LYS A 205 0.29 -3.25 21.96
C LYS A 205 -0.83 -2.51 22.68
N ALA A 206 -1.74 -3.25 23.30
CA ALA A 206 -2.78 -2.65 24.13
C ALA A 206 -2.21 -2.13 25.46
N GLU A 207 -2.62 -0.93 25.88
CA GLU A 207 -2.16 -0.31 27.13
C GLU A 207 -2.60 -1.09 28.37
N ASN A 208 -3.79 -1.69 28.35
CA ASN A 208 -4.31 -2.51 29.44
C ASN A 208 -3.75 -3.94 29.51
N GLY A 209 -2.85 -4.30 28.58
CA GLY A 209 -2.25 -5.62 28.52
C GLY A 209 -3.12 -6.69 27.81
N ALA A 210 -4.20 -6.30 27.12
CA ALA A 210 -4.99 -7.21 26.31
C ALA A 210 -4.12 -7.96 25.30
N ASN A 211 -4.46 -9.23 25.08
CA ASN A 211 -3.67 -10.14 24.26
C ASN A 211 -3.99 -9.93 22.76
N ARG A 212 -3.11 -9.22 22.08
CA ARG A 212 -3.23 -8.96 20.65
C ARG A 212 -2.12 -9.67 19.92
N ARG A 213 -2.48 -10.46 18.93
CA ARG A 213 -1.50 -11.26 18.18
C ARG A 213 -2.03 -11.71 16.83
N MET A 214 -1.11 -12.03 15.95
CA MET A 214 -1.36 -12.80 14.74
C MET A 214 -0.78 -14.22 14.88
N GLN A 215 -1.39 -15.17 14.19
CA GLN A 215 -1.01 -16.59 14.25
C GLN A 215 -1.21 -17.25 12.88
N ASN A 216 -0.29 -18.15 12.49
CA ASN A 216 -0.32 -18.85 11.21
C ASN A 216 -0.38 -17.87 10.03
N VAL A 217 0.64 -17.03 9.88
CA VAL A 217 0.76 -16.07 8.79
C VAL A 217 1.69 -16.64 7.73
N LEU A 218 1.25 -16.65 6.47
CA LEU A 218 2.00 -17.16 5.35
C LEU A 218 1.92 -16.20 4.15
N PHE A 219 3.08 -15.70 3.72
CA PHE A 219 3.21 -15.03 2.42
C PHE A 219 4.00 -15.93 1.50
N THR A 220 3.40 -16.37 0.38
CA THR A 220 4.05 -17.37 -0.48
C THR A 220 3.79 -17.16 -1.97
N GLY A 221 4.83 -17.30 -2.78
CA GLY A 221 4.73 -17.23 -4.25
C GLY A 221 4.32 -15.85 -4.79
N ASN A 222 4.37 -14.80 -3.98
CA ASN A 222 4.01 -13.46 -4.43
C ASN A 222 5.17 -12.79 -5.17
N ILE A 223 4.83 -11.91 -6.10
CA ILE A 223 5.76 -10.95 -6.71
C ILE A 223 5.41 -9.57 -6.16
N LEU A 224 6.32 -9.02 -5.35
CA LEU A 224 6.21 -7.69 -4.76
C LEU A 224 7.25 -6.80 -5.42
N ARG A 225 6.82 -5.74 -6.11
CA ARG A 225 7.77 -4.90 -6.83
C ARG A 225 7.44 -3.42 -6.83
N ARG A 226 8.46 -2.60 -6.94
CA ARG A 226 8.38 -1.14 -7.09
C ARG A 226 7.56 -0.45 -5.99
N ALA A 227 7.70 -0.87 -4.73
CA ALA A 227 7.15 -0.10 -3.62
C ALA A 227 7.81 1.29 -3.56
N GLY A 228 7.00 2.33 -3.35
CA GLY A 228 7.45 3.71 -3.38
C GLY A 228 7.53 4.36 -4.77
N TYR A 229 7.12 3.68 -5.85
CA TYR A 229 7.11 4.23 -7.22
C TYR A 229 5.72 4.67 -7.70
N GLY A 230 4.66 4.23 -7.04
CA GLY A 230 3.29 4.55 -7.41
C GLY A 230 2.87 5.98 -7.03
N PHE A 231 1.62 6.33 -7.39
CA PHE A 231 1.10 7.67 -7.13
C PHE A 231 1.03 8.02 -5.63
N GLY A 232 0.87 7.03 -4.76
CA GLY A 232 0.86 7.23 -3.31
C GLY A 232 2.17 7.77 -2.74
N ASN A 233 3.29 7.60 -3.46
CA ASN A 233 4.58 8.16 -3.02
C ASN A 233 4.64 9.71 -3.04
N GLN A 234 3.61 10.35 -3.58
CA GLN A 234 3.48 11.81 -3.61
C GLN A 234 2.84 12.37 -2.34
N ARG A 235 2.43 11.52 -1.43
CA ARG A 235 1.82 11.95 -0.16
C ARG A 235 2.79 12.82 0.65
N PRO A 236 2.28 13.86 1.33
CA PRO A 236 3.12 14.86 2.00
C PRO A 236 3.81 14.32 3.28
N ASP A 237 3.28 13.28 3.86
CA ASP A 237 3.86 12.64 5.02
C ASP A 237 5.08 11.80 4.59
N LYS A 238 6.15 11.90 5.36
CA LYS A 238 7.38 11.14 5.11
C LYS A 238 7.15 9.66 5.43
N MET A 239 6.67 8.94 4.45
CA MET A 239 6.50 7.49 4.56
C MET A 239 7.84 6.78 4.37
N THR A 240 7.88 5.55 4.82
CA THR A 240 8.99 4.62 4.62
C THR A 240 8.55 3.49 3.68
N PRO A 241 8.38 3.77 2.37
CA PRO A 241 7.98 2.74 1.42
C PRO A 241 8.87 1.52 1.49
N ALA A 242 8.27 0.33 1.38
CA ALA A 242 8.97 -0.94 1.41
C ALA A 242 8.11 -2.05 0.77
N LEU A 243 8.74 -3.13 0.30
CA LEU A 243 8.01 -4.29 -0.24
C LEU A 243 7.21 -5.02 0.84
N ILE A 244 7.74 -5.10 2.05
CA ILE A 244 6.98 -5.48 3.25
C ILE A 244 7.22 -4.42 4.30
N LYS A 245 6.15 -3.94 4.92
CA LYS A 245 6.18 -2.93 5.96
C LYS A 245 5.49 -3.44 7.23
N SER A 246 6.22 -3.49 8.33
CA SER A 246 5.64 -3.57 9.68
C SER A 246 5.51 -2.17 10.28
N TRP A 247 4.38 -1.87 10.91
CA TRP A 247 4.19 -0.65 11.67
C TRP A 247 4.37 -0.91 13.16
N GLY A 248 4.94 0.09 13.86
CA GLY A 248 5.26 -0.06 15.27
C GLY A 248 6.29 -1.19 15.51
N HIS A 249 6.44 -1.60 16.77
CA HIS A 249 7.42 -2.62 17.12
C HIS A 249 6.80 -3.86 17.78
N TYR A 250 5.59 -3.76 18.32
CA TYR A 250 5.00 -4.88 19.06
C TYR A 250 4.85 -6.12 18.17
N ASN A 251 4.12 -6.06 17.11
CA ASN A 251 3.98 -7.07 16.03
C ASN A 251 4.05 -8.53 16.49
N ARG A 252 3.36 -8.84 17.60
CA ARG A 252 3.35 -10.19 18.18
C ARG A 252 2.77 -11.21 17.23
N ALA A 253 3.60 -12.16 16.83
CA ALA A 253 3.26 -13.20 15.87
C ALA A 253 3.70 -14.58 16.35
N SER A 254 3.04 -15.62 15.87
CA SER A 254 3.49 -17.00 15.97
C SER A 254 3.25 -17.74 14.66
N ASN A 255 4.17 -18.64 14.29
CA ASN A 255 4.16 -19.34 13.01
C ASN A 255 3.98 -18.39 11.82
N PHE A 256 4.86 -17.38 11.72
CA PHE A 256 4.88 -16.43 10.61
C PHE A 256 5.99 -16.83 9.63
N ARG A 257 5.64 -17.09 8.38
CA ARG A 257 6.55 -17.52 7.32
C ARG A 257 6.38 -16.71 6.04
N ILE A 258 7.48 -16.46 5.35
CA ILE A 258 7.57 -15.75 4.08
C ILE A 258 8.39 -16.62 3.12
N VAL A 259 7.73 -17.29 2.16
CA VAL A 259 8.32 -18.42 1.43
C VAL A 259 8.16 -18.27 -0.09
N GLY A 260 9.26 -18.33 -0.83
CA GLY A 260 9.22 -18.43 -2.29
C GLY A 260 8.70 -17.17 -3.00
N ASN A 261 8.81 -16.00 -2.37
CA ASN A 261 8.38 -14.74 -2.98
C ASN A 261 9.51 -14.11 -3.81
N VAL A 262 9.14 -13.20 -4.69
CA VAL A 262 10.06 -12.30 -5.39
C VAL A 262 9.88 -10.90 -4.84
N PHE A 263 10.94 -10.35 -4.28
CA PHE A 263 11.05 -8.96 -3.81
C PHE A 263 11.83 -8.18 -4.85
N ASP A 264 11.14 -7.36 -5.64
CA ASP A 264 11.75 -6.69 -6.79
C ASP A 264 11.74 -5.17 -6.63
N ARG A 265 12.87 -4.63 -6.30
CA ARG A 265 13.21 -3.21 -6.24
C ARG A 265 12.18 -2.34 -5.52
N SER A 266 12.60 -1.58 -4.57
CA SER A 266 11.80 -0.55 -3.89
C SER A 266 12.72 0.54 -3.37
N LYS A 267 12.17 1.71 -3.11
CA LYS A 267 12.88 2.83 -2.49
C LYS A 267 11.94 3.69 -1.66
N PRO A 268 12.44 4.29 -0.57
CA PRO A 268 13.83 4.26 -0.13
C PRO A 268 14.24 2.96 0.57
N HIS A 269 13.30 2.07 0.94
CA HIS A 269 13.61 0.88 1.71
C HIS A 269 13.27 -0.40 0.94
N SER A 270 14.11 -1.43 1.04
CA SER A 270 13.81 -2.76 0.51
C SER A 270 12.76 -3.47 1.35
N LEU A 271 13.04 -3.67 2.62
CA LEU A 271 12.15 -4.27 3.62
C LEU A 271 12.13 -3.42 4.89
N HIS A 272 10.98 -3.40 5.55
CA HIS A 272 10.82 -2.87 6.90
C HIS A 272 10.10 -3.91 7.76
N ILE A 273 10.84 -4.74 8.47
CA ILE A 273 10.31 -5.86 9.26
C ILE A 273 10.90 -5.81 10.66
N SER A 274 10.07 -5.49 11.65
CA SER A 274 10.48 -5.40 13.05
C SER A 274 9.45 -5.95 14.01
N ALA A 275 9.92 -6.34 15.21
CA ALA A 275 9.09 -6.77 16.32
C ALA A 275 9.78 -6.47 17.66
N ASP A 276 9.03 -6.37 18.75
CA ASP A 276 9.60 -6.20 20.11
C ASP A 276 10.35 -7.44 20.60
N ASN A 277 10.01 -8.61 20.11
CA ASN A 277 10.66 -9.88 20.44
C ASN A 277 11.19 -10.56 19.18
N PRO A 278 12.45 -11.01 19.12
CA PRO A 278 12.99 -11.71 17.95
C PRO A 278 12.22 -13.00 17.59
N GLU A 279 11.58 -13.68 18.54
CA GLU A 279 10.76 -14.85 18.28
C GLU A 279 9.47 -14.55 17.48
N TRP A 280 9.08 -13.28 17.39
CA TRP A 280 7.90 -12.83 16.65
C TRP A 280 8.22 -12.41 15.21
N LEU A 281 9.50 -12.35 14.87
CA LEU A 281 9.94 -12.09 13.50
C LEU A 281 9.55 -13.25 12.58
N PRO A 282 9.23 -12.98 11.30
CA PRO A 282 8.95 -14.04 10.34
C PRO A 282 10.20 -14.88 10.05
N LYS A 283 9.98 -16.15 9.69
CA LYS A 283 11.01 -16.98 9.05
C LYS A 283 10.92 -16.88 7.54
N LEU A 284 12.04 -16.61 6.90
CA LEU A 284 12.12 -16.48 5.46
C LEU A 284 12.70 -17.75 4.83
N GLN A 285 12.20 -18.14 3.64
CA GLN A 285 12.71 -19.32 2.92
C GLN A 285 12.55 -19.18 1.41
N ASN A 286 13.59 -19.50 0.67
CA ASN A 286 13.59 -19.60 -0.81
C ASN A 286 13.11 -18.33 -1.54
N ASN A 287 13.25 -17.13 -0.93
CA ASN A 287 12.86 -15.90 -1.59
C ASN A 287 13.93 -15.42 -2.57
N THR A 288 13.52 -14.68 -3.58
CA THR A 288 14.42 -13.98 -4.50
C THR A 288 14.34 -12.49 -4.22
N HIS A 289 15.49 -11.88 -3.95
CA HIS A 289 15.62 -10.45 -3.66
C HIS A 289 16.36 -9.77 -4.80
N ILE A 290 15.67 -8.91 -5.55
CA ILE A 290 16.26 -8.03 -6.57
C ILE A 290 16.33 -6.63 -5.92
N LEU A 291 17.54 -6.19 -5.61
CA LEU A 291 17.81 -5.12 -4.67
C LEU A 291 18.50 -3.95 -5.35
N LEU A 292 18.01 -2.74 -5.09
CA LEU A 292 18.73 -1.53 -5.43
C LEU A 292 19.85 -1.29 -4.42
N LYS A 293 21.09 -1.21 -4.88
CA LYS A 293 22.22 -0.86 -4.02
C LYS A 293 22.06 0.53 -3.41
N GLY A 294 22.52 0.66 -2.18
CA GLY A 294 22.49 1.93 -1.45
C GLY A 294 21.12 2.33 -0.89
N THR A 295 20.06 1.55 -1.14
CA THR A 295 18.80 1.72 -0.42
C THR A 295 18.92 1.20 1.00
N ASP A 296 17.97 1.55 1.86
CA ASP A 296 17.96 1.11 3.23
C ASP A 296 17.01 -0.09 3.46
N ALA A 297 17.17 -0.74 4.60
CA ALA A 297 16.23 -1.68 5.19
C ALA A 297 16.14 -1.43 6.71
N LEU A 298 14.92 -1.48 7.26
CA LEU A 298 14.69 -1.37 8.70
C LEU A 298 14.29 -2.74 9.24
N LEU A 299 15.17 -3.37 9.99
CA LEU A 299 15.03 -4.79 10.28
C LEU A 299 15.35 -5.13 11.73
N GLY A 300 14.66 -6.14 12.25
CA GLY A 300 15.05 -6.88 13.43
C GLY A 300 14.34 -6.52 14.74
N SER A 301 14.90 -7.02 15.83
CA SER A 301 14.43 -6.80 17.20
C SER A 301 15.65 -6.61 18.11
N PRO A 302 15.94 -5.37 18.57
CA PRO A 302 15.28 -4.13 18.19
C PRO A 302 15.51 -3.76 16.72
N GLU A 303 14.64 -2.91 16.18
CA GLU A 303 14.75 -2.38 14.81
C GLU A 303 16.06 -1.59 14.64
N LYS A 304 16.72 -1.83 13.50
CA LYS A 304 17.90 -1.09 13.07
C LYS A 304 17.83 -0.81 11.58
N THR A 305 18.42 0.30 11.17
CA THR A 305 18.62 0.63 9.76
C THR A 305 19.89 -0.04 9.25
N TYR A 306 19.80 -0.66 8.09
CA TYR A 306 20.91 -1.28 7.38
C TYR A 306 20.90 -0.80 5.93
N THR A 307 22.07 -0.57 5.37
CA THR A 307 22.20 -0.27 3.94
C THR A 307 22.24 -1.59 3.15
N VAL A 308 21.56 -1.59 2.02
CA VAL A 308 21.57 -2.72 1.08
C VAL A 308 22.88 -2.74 0.30
N ASP A 309 23.74 -3.68 0.64
CA ASP A 309 25.04 -3.93 0.02
C ASP A 309 25.25 -5.45 -0.19
N GLU A 310 26.43 -5.84 -0.60
CA GLU A 310 26.81 -7.23 -0.87
C GLU A 310 26.66 -8.15 0.36
N ASN A 311 26.63 -7.59 1.57
CA ASN A 311 26.47 -8.35 2.83
C ASN A 311 24.99 -8.54 3.20
N TYR A 312 24.07 -7.90 2.50
CA TYR A 312 22.64 -7.91 2.83
C TYR A 312 22.08 -9.33 2.94
N GLY A 313 22.47 -10.24 2.06
CA GLY A 313 22.04 -11.64 2.13
C GLY A 313 22.45 -12.36 3.43
N ASN A 314 23.65 -12.07 3.94
CA ASN A 314 24.10 -12.62 5.24
C ASN A 314 23.31 -12.02 6.41
N LEU A 315 22.96 -10.75 6.31
CA LEU A 315 22.11 -10.08 7.28
C LEU A 315 20.73 -10.71 7.37
N ILE A 316 20.06 -10.91 6.23
CA ILE A 316 18.72 -11.52 6.17
C ILE A 316 18.74 -12.95 6.70
N ARG A 317 19.73 -13.76 6.32
CA ARG A 317 19.90 -15.13 6.89
C ARG A 317 19.99 -15.10 8.40
N ARG A 318 20.77 -14.18 8.94
CA ARG A 318 20.99 -14.08 10.41
C ARG A 318 19.75 -13.61 11.15
N LEU A 319 18.98 -12.65 10.61
CA LEU A 319 17.83 -12.06 11.30
C LEU A 319 16.55 -12.87 11.17
N PHE A 320 16.38 -13.58 10.06
CA PHE A 320 15.12 -14.22 9.68
C PHE A 320 15.25 -15.72 9.37
N ASP A 321 16.39 -16.34 9.70
CA ASP A 321 16.69 -17.76 9.41
C ASP A 321 16.47 -18.11 7.92
N GLU A 322 16.79 -17.20 6.99
CA GLU A 322 16.49 -17.47 5.58
C GLU A 322 17.39 -18.55 4.99
N GLU A 323 16.78 -19.67 4.60
CA GLU A 323 17.39 -20.73 3.82
C GLU A 323 17.00 -20.60 2.32
N GLY A 324 17.94 -20.85 1.42
CA GLY A 324 17.70 -20.86 -0.03
C GLY A 324 17.43 -19.50 -0.68
N GLY A 325 17.61 -18.40 0.03
CA GLY A 325 17.41 -17.05 -0.49
C GLY A 325 18.42 -16.70 -1.60
N ARG A 326 17.94 -16.03 -2.64
CA ARG A 326 18.74 -15.50 -3.76
C ARG A 326 18.77 -13.99 -3.71
N TYR A 327 19.96 -13.38 -3.94
CA TYR A 327 20.16 -11.94 -3.85
C TYR A 327 20.81 -11.44 -5.14
N ILE A 328 20.13 -10.55 -5.84
CA ILE A 328 20.55 -9.94 -7.10
C ILE A 328 20.60 -8.43 -6.85
N PHE A 329 21.76 -7.84 -7.04
CA PHE A 329 21.95 -6.41 -6.86
C PHE A 329 21.92 -5.71 -8.20
N VAL A 330 21.14 -4.64 -8.30
CA VAL A 330 20.98 -3.81 -9.49
C VAL A 330 21.25 -2.36 -9.15
N GLU A 331 21.70 -1.60 -10.13
CA GLU A 331 21.84 -0.14 -10.03
C GLU A 331 20.52 0.55 -10.43
N GLU A 332 20.34 1.80 -10.03
CA GLU A 332 19.10 2.53 -10.34
C GLU A 332 18.88 2.73 -11.85
N ASP A 333 19.97 2.91 -12.59
CA ASP A 333 19.95 3.07 -14.06
C ASP A 333 19.53 1.80 -14.83
N ASP A 334 19.56 0.65 -14.16
CA ASP A 334 19.12 -0.64 -14.74
C ASP A 334 17.59 -0.83 -14.66
N VAL A 335 16.88 0.19 -14.17
CA VAL A 335 15.41 0.13 -14.00
C VAL A 335 14.75 0.68 -15.27
N PRO A 336 14.01 -0.14 -16.04
CA PRO A 336 13.32 0.30 -17.25
C PRO A 336 12.16 1.26 -16.96
#